data_27b9da25297128c8e816ea2ee161a879
#
_entry.id   27b9da25297128c8e816ea2ee161a879
#
_cell.length_a   1.000
_cell.length_b   1.000
_cell.length_c   1.000
_cell.angle_alpha   90.00
_cell.angle_beta   90.00
_cell.angle_gamma   90.00
#
_symmetry.space_group_name_H-M   'P 1'
#
loop_
_entity.id
_entity.type
_entity.pdbx_description
1 polymer ?
#
loop_
_entity_poly.entity_id
_entity_poly.type
_entity_poly.pdbx_seq_one_letter_code
_entity_poly.pdbx_strand_id
1 'polypeptide(L)'
;MSNPAAVQDLSASLKIGQVALAAGLPVRTVRYYESIGLLKPTVERAESSYRLFDPSVLVRLAFIRRCQSLGLSLEEIRQILDVHDRGEQPCPEIRQHLQGKLQEIEQRIADLQALKSQIQGLLSDWQIPPAAADEKEVICPILQKPEARGGKGNSRYSTVTDLAKLRG
;
A
#
# COMPACT_ATOMS: atom_id res chain seq x y z
N MET A 1 21.47 -7.56 -46.31
CA MET A 1 20.77 -8.84 -46.07
C MET A 1 20.21 -8.76 -44.65
N SER A 2 19.01 -8.20 -44.55
CA SER A 2 18.32 -7.99 -43.27
C SER A 2 17.57 -9.26 -42.90
N ASN A 3 17.80 -9.76 -41.70
CA ASN A 3 17.15 -10.97 -41.17
C ASN A 3 15.75 -10.59 -40.63
N PRO A 4 14.65 -11.05 -41.25
CA PRO A 4 13.31 -10.84 -40.73
C PRO A 4 12.87 -12.08 -39.93
N ALA A 5 13.45 -12.31 -38.78
CA ALA A 5 13.06 -13.43 -37.92
C ALA A 5 13.00 -13.04 -36.46
N ALA A 6 11.99 -12.28 -36.08
CA ALA A 6 11.47 -12.22 -34.70
C ALA A 6 10.12 -11.50 -34.63
N VAL A 7 9.20 -11.75 -35.55
CA VAL A 7 7.77 -11.59 -35.24
C VAL A 7 7.36 -12.95 -34.71
N GLN A 8 7.63 -13.19 -33.42
CA GLN A 8 7.11 -14.35 -32.70
C GLN A 8 5.60 -14.26 -32.68
N ASP A 9 4.98 -15.29 -33.19
CA ASP A 9 3.56 -15.57 -33.21
C ASP A 9 2.92 -15.26 -31.86
N LEU A 10 2.24 -14.11 -31.75
CA LEU A 10 1.55 -13.64 -30.53
C LEU A 10 0.25 -14.40 -30.28
N SER A 11 -0.03 -15.46 -31.06
CA SER A 11 -1.21 -16.30 -30.90
C SER A 11 -0.98 -17.54 -30.03
N ALA A 12 0.24 -17.80 -29.57
CA ALA A 12 0.53 -18.97 -28.73
C ALA A 12 0.28 -18.68 -27.25
N SER A 13 -0.64 -19.42 -26.64
CA SER A 13 -0.91 -19.37 -25.19
C SER A 13 0.36 -19.61 -24.37
N LEU A 14 0.57 -18.85 -23.33
CA LEU A 14 1.75 -18.87 -22.46
C LEU A 14 1.56 -19.80 -21.26
N LYS A 15 2.59 -20.56 -20.89
CA LYS A 15 2.62 -21.28 -19.61
C LYS A 15 2.97 -20.31 -18.48
N ILE A 16 2.53 -20.63 -17.25
CA ILE A 16 2.75 -19.77 -16.08
C ILE A 16 4.22 -19.38 -15.85
N GLY A 17 5.16 -20.29 -16.13
CA GLY A 17 6.60 -19.99 -16.03
C GLY A 17 7.06 -18.93 -17.03
N GLN A 18 6.53 -18.96 -18.24
CA GLN A 18 6.81 -17.98 -19.29
C GLN A 18 6.23 -16.61 -18.91
N VAL A 19 4.98 -16.59 -18.41
CA VAL A 19 4.35 -15.37 -17.90
C VAL A 19 5.16 -14.77 -16.75
N ALA A 20 5.56 -15.58 -15.78
CA ALA A 20 6.33 -15.14 -14.62
C ALA A 20 7.69 -14.54 -15.05
N LEU A 21 8.39 -15.21 -15.96
CA LEU A 21 9.66 -14.74 -16.51
C LEU A 21 9.49 -13.42 -17.27
N ALA A 22 8.52 -13.36 -18.18
CA ALA A 22 8.28 -12.16 -19.01
C ALA A 22 7.80 -10.96 -18.20
N ALA A 23 6.98 -11.19 -17.14
CA ALA A 23 6.51 -10.13 -16.26
C ALA A 23 7.53 -9.74 -15.16
N GLY A 24 8.64 -10.48 -15.02
CA GLY A 24 9.60 -10.28 -13.95
C GLY A 24 9.00 -10.52 -12.56
N LEU A 25 8.12 -11.52 -12.43
CA LEU A 25 7.40 -11.85 -11.20
C LEU A 25 7.69 -13.30 -10.79
N PRO A 26 7.70 -13.61 -9.48
CA PRO A 26 7.69 -15.00 -9.02
C PRO A 26 6.42 -15.72 -9.48
N VAL A 27 6.53 -17.02 -9.83
CA VAL A 27 5.38 -17.88 -10.20
C VAL A 27 4.29 -17.86 -9.13
N ARG A 28 4.66 -17.84 -7.85
CA ARG A 28 3.73 -17.73 -6.71
C ARG A 28 2.86 -16.49 -6.77
N THR A 29 3.42 -15.36 -7.21
CA THR A 29 2.69 -14.09 -7.35
C THR A 29 1.68 -14.17 -8.48
N VAL A 30 2.05 -14.75 -9.63
CA VAL A 30 1.13 -14.97 -10.74
C VAL A 30 -0.03 -15.88 -10.34
N ARG A 31 0.26 -16.99 -9.62
CA ARG A 31 -0.78 -17.87 -9.06
C ARG A 31 -1.72 -17.15 -8.09
N TYR A 32 -1.15 -16.30 -7.24
CA TYR A 32 -1.94 -15.52 -6.30
C TYR A 32 -2.87 -14.54 -7.03
N TYR A 33 -2.37 -13.80 -8.02
CA TYR A 33 -3.21 -12.89 -8.80
C TYR A 33 -4.32 -13.61 -9.57
N GLU A 34 -4.02 -14.81 -10.10
CA GLU A 34 -5.04 -15.68 -10.68
C GLU A 34 -6.10 -16.08 -9.65
N SER A 35 -5.68 -16.54 -8.47
CA SER A 35 -6.59 -17.04 -7.43
C SER A 35 -7.56 -15.98 -6.90
N ILE A 36 -7.12 -14.71 -6.85
CA ILE A 36 -7.98 -13.57 -6.44
C ILE A 36 -8.72 -12.93 -7.63
N GLY A 37 -8.62 -13.52 -8.83
CA GLY A 37 -9.42 -13.14 -9.99
C GLY A 37 -8.88 -11.97 -10.80
N LEU A 38 -7.69 -11.45 -10.50
CA LEU A 38 -7.10 -10.34 -11.27
C LEU A 38 -6.75 -10.70 -12.72
N LEU A 39 -6.59 -11.99 -13.05
CA LEU A 39 -6.18 -12.46 -14.38
C LEU A 39 -7.29 -13.19 -15.14
N LYS A 40 -8.54 -13.16 -14.66
CA LYS A 40 -9.66 -13.98 -15.16
C LYS A 40 -9.82 -13.99 -16.69
N PRO A 41 -9.87 -12.86 -17.40
CA PRO A 41 -10.13 -12.91 -18.84
C PRO A 41 -8.97 -13.48 -19.67
N THR A 42 -7.78 -13.63 -19.06
CA THR A 42 -6.56 -14.03 -19.75
C THR A 42 -6.13 -15.46 -19.45
N VAL A 43 -6.96 -16.22 -18.71
CA VAL A 43 -6.61 -17.58 -18.29
C VAL A 43 -7.57 -18.58 -18.90
N GLU A 44 -7.04 -19.51 -19.67
CA GLU A 44 -7.76 -20.66 -20.22
C GLU A 44 -7.24 -21.97 -19.57
N ARG A 45 -8.12 -22.94 -19.44
CA ARG A 45 -7.73 -24.29 -19.01
C ARG A 45 -7.71 -25.21 -20.21
N ALA A 46 -6.55 -25.73 -20.53
CA ALA A 46 -6.44 -26.81 -21.51
C ALA A 46 -7.11 -28.10 -20.98
N GLU A 47 -7.51 -29.02 -21.88
CA GLU A 47 -8.05 -30.33 -21.52
C GLU A 47 -7.14 -31.13 -20.57
N SER A 48 -5.82 -30.86 -20.60
CA SER A 48 -4.81 -31.44 -19.73
C SER A 48 -4.71 -30.80 -18.32
N SER A 49 -5.68 -29.98 -17.89
CA SER A 49 -5.67 -29.20 -16.64
C SER A 49 -4.54 -28.19 -16.48
N TYR A 50 -3.69 -28.00 -17.49
CA TYR A 50 -2.67 -26.94 -17.46
C TYR A 50 -3.31 -25.59 -17.69
N ARG A 51 -2.84 -24.59 -16.91
CA ARG A 51 -3.24 -23.18 -17.10
C ARG A 51 -2.46 -22.60 -18.27
N LEU A 52 -3.19 -22.12 -19.26
CA LEU A 52 -2.67 -21.35 -20.37
C LEU A 52 -3.15 -19.91 -20.25
N PHE A 53 -2.26 -18.99 -20.55
CA PHE A 53 -2.50 -17.55 -20.46
C PHE A 53 -2.44 -16.95 -21.84
N ASP A 54 -3.44 -16.15 -22.17
CA ASP A 54 -3.39 -15.28 -23.34
C ASP A 54 -2.24 -14.26 -23.17
N PRO A 55 -1.51 -13.91 -24.25
CA PRO A 55 -0.44 -12.91 -24.19
C PRO A 55 -0.83 -11.56 -23.60
N SER A 56 -2.10 -11.15 -23.68
CA SER A 56 -2.61 -9.93 -23.03
C SER A 56 -2.43 -9.93 -21.51
N VAL A 57 -2.20 -11.09 -20.90
CA VAL A 57 -1.85 -11.19 -19.48
C VAL A 57 -0.64 -10.33 -19.10
N LEU A 58 0.31 -10.17 -20.00
CA LEU A 58 1.51 -9.35 -19.75
C LEU A 58 1.18 -7.87 -19.64
N VAL A 59 0.27 -7.38 -20.49
CA VAL A 59 -0.23 -6.00 -20.42
C VAL A 59 -1.00 -5.80 -19.11
N ARG A 60 -1.84 -6.77 -18.76
CA ARG A 60 -2.61 -6.74 -17.52
C ARG A 60 -1.70 -6.77 -16.27
N LEU A 61 -0.67 -7.59 -16.25
CA LEU A 61 0.31 -7.63 -15.16
C LEU A 61 1.13 -6.34 -15.06
N ALA A 62 1.53 -5.75 -16.17
CA ALA A 62 2.19 -4.44 -16.20
C ALA A 62 1.29 -3.34 -15.61
N PHE A 63 0.00 -3.33 -15.96
CA PHE A 63 -0.98 -2.42 -15.41
C PHE A 63 -1.14 -2.60 -13.90
N ILE A 64 -1.31 -3.84 -13.41
CA ILE A 64 -1.41 -4.15 -11.98
C ILE A 64 -0.19 -3.60 -11.22
N ARG A 65 1.02 -3.87 -11.71
CA ARG A 65 2.26 -3.37 -11.09
C ARG A 65 2.31 -1.85 -11.07
N ARG A 66 1.87 -1.19 -12.15
CA ARG A 66 1.83 0.28 -12.20
C ARG A 66 0.88 0.84 -11.17
N CYS A 67 -0.31 0.28 -11.03
CA CYS A 67 -1.29 0.68 -10.01
C CYS A 67 -0.74 0.49 -8.59
N GLN A 68 -0.10 -0.65 -8.32
CA GLN A 68 0.56 -0.91 -7.04
C GLN A 68 1.68 0.10 -6.73
N SER A 69 2.46 0.50 -7.72
CA SER A 69 3.51 1.52 -7.53
C SER A 69 2.94 2.90 -7.19
N LEU A 70 1.67 3.15 -7.49
CA LEU A 70 0.92 4.34 -7.10
C LEU A 70 0.18 4.18 -5.76
N GLY A 71 0.37 3.05 -5.08
CA GLY A 71 -0.22 2.78 -3.78
C GLY A 71 -1.65 2.25 -3.81
N LEU A 72 -2.17 1.82 -4.98
CA LEU A 72 -3.48 1.17 -5.05
C LEU A 72 -3.38 -0.24 -4.48
N SER A 73 -4.39 -0.61 -3.71
CA SER A 73 -4.58 -1.97 -3.20
C SER A 73 -5.02 -2.93 -4.31
N LEU A 74 -4.83 -4.24 -4.11
CA LEU A 74 -5.28 -5.24 -5.08
C LEU A 74 -6.81 -5.23 -5.25
N GLU A 75 -7.56 -4.84 -4.23
CA GLU A 75 -9.01 -4.72 -4.31
C GLU A 75 -9.44 -3.56 -5.21
N GLU A 76 -8.83 -2.37 -5.05
CA GLU A 76 -9.05 -1.22 -5.91
C GLU A 76 -8.68 -1.53 -7.37
N ILE A 77 -7.56 -2.23 -7.58
CA ILE A 77 -7.12 -2.68 -8.90
C ILE A 77 -8.13 -3.66 -9.50
N ARG A 78 -8.70 -4.56 -8.70
CA ARG A 78 -9.73 -5.50 -9.16
C ARG A 78 -10.97 -4.77 -9.65
N GLN A 79 -11.47 -3.78 -8.90
CA GLN A 79 -12.62 -2.96 -9.30
C GLN A 79 -12.39 -2.26 -10.63
N ILE A 80 -11.21 -1.69 -10.84
CA ILE A 80 -10.81 -1.06 -12.10
C ILE A 80 -10.81 -2.07 -13.24
N LEU A 81 -10.23 -3.25 -13.02
CA LEU A 81 -10.15 -4.31 -14.02
C LEU A 81 -11.52 -4.91 -14.34
N ASP A 82 -12.43 -5.00 -13.36
CA ASP A 82 -13.80 -5.46 -13.57
C ASP A 82 -14.59 -4.51 -14.49
N VAL A 83 -14.37 -3.18 -14.40
CA VAL A 83 -14.94 -2.19 -15.32
C VAL A 83 -14.42 -2.41 -16.73
N HIS A 84 -13.10 -2.54 -16.88
CA HIS A 84 -12.45 -2.81 -18.17
C HIS A 84 -12.95 -4.12 -18.81
N ASP A 85 -13.11 -5.18 -17.99
CA ASP A 85 -13.52 -6.51 -18.48
C ASP A 85 -14.98 -6.53 -18.97
N ARG A 86 -15.81 -5.54 -18.57
CA ARG A 86 -17.14 -5.29 -19.13
C ARG A 86 -17.13 -4.51 -20.45
N GLY A 87 -15.92 -4.12 -20.93
CA GLY A 87 -15.76 -3.29 -22.14
C GLY A 87 -15.97 -1.80 -21.91
N GLU A 88 -16.00 -1.37 -20.64
CA GLU A 88 -16.12 0.02 -20.26
C GLU A 88 -14.73 0.67 -20.08
N GLN A 89 -14.66 2.00 -20.16
CA GLN A 89 -13.41 2.72 -19.87
C GLN A 89 -13.31 3.02 -18.39
N PRO A 90 -12.32 2.46 -17.65
CA PRO A 90 -12.20 2.63 -16.20
C PRO A 90 -11.55 3.95 -15.77
N CYS A 91 -11.50 4.96 -16.67
CA CYS A 91 -10.82 6.23 -16.36
C CYS A 91 -11.44 7.01 -15.20
N PRO A 92 -12.78 7.06 -15.01
CA PRO A 92 -13.39 7.72 -13.86
C PRO A 92 -13.00 7.06 -12.53
N GLU A 93 -13.05 5.73 -12.47
CA GLU A 93 -12.71 4.92 -11.30
C GLU A 93 -11.25 5.08 -10.92
N ILE A 94 -10.35 5.01 -11.91
CA ILE A 94 -8.90 5.23 -11.70
C ILE A 94 -8.68 6.63 -11.10
N ARG A 95 -9.33 7.66 -11.68
CA ARG A 95 -9.21 9.03 -11.20
C ARG A 95 -9.68 9.16 -9.74
N GLN A 96 -10.82 8.57 -9.40
CA GLN A 96 -11.36 8.60 -8.05
C GLN A 96 -10.41 7.94 -7.04
N HIS A 97 -9.89 6.74 -7.34
CA HIS A 97 -8.94 6.05 -6.47
C HIS A 97 -7.65 6.86 -6.28
N LEU A 98 -7.11 7.45 -7.35
CA LEU A 98 -5.90 8.28 -7.27
C LEU A 98 -6.13 9.57 -6.47
N GLN A 99 -7.31 10.21 -6.61
CA GLN A 99 -7.68 11.37 -5.80
C GLN A 99 -7.79 11.02 -4.31
N GLY A 100 -8.42 9.88 -3.98
CA GLY A 100 -8.47 9.39 -2.60
C GLY A 100 -7.08 9.13 -2.03
N LYS A 101 -6.21 8.51 -2.83
CA LYS A 101 -4.83 8.24 -2.42
C LYS A 101 -4.02 9.52 -2.20
N LEU A 102 -4.23 10.53 -3.03
CA LEU A 102 -3.60 11.84 -2.85
C LEU A 102 -4.02 12.48 -1.51
N GLN A 103 -5.31 12.44 -1.18
CA GLN A 103 -5.82 12.96 0.10
C GLN A 103 -5.24 12.22 1.31
N GLU A 104 -5.11 10.89 1.24
CA GLU A 104 -4.47 10.10 2.30
C GLU A 104 -3.00 10.54 2.51
N ILE A 105 -2.27 10.77 1.42
CA ILE A 105 -0.87 11.22 1.47
C ILE A 105 -0.78 12.63 2.06
N GLU A 106 -1.64 13.56 1.65
CA GLU A 106 -1.68 14.93 2.17
C GLU A 106 -1.95 14.94 3.68
N GLN A 107 -2.92 14.13 4.13
CA GLN A 107 -3.21 13.98 5.56
C GLN A 107 -2.00 13.43 6.31
N ARG A 108 -1.35 12.39 5.77
CA ARG A 108 -0.16 11.80 6.39
C ARG A 108 1.00 12.78 6.49
N ILE A 109 1.18 13.62 5.48
CA ILE A 109 2.20 14.69 5.51
C ILE A 109 1.90 15.68 6.64
N ALA A 110 0.63 16.12 6.77
CA ALA A 110 0.23 17.02 7.85
C ALA A 110 0.47 16.41 9.24
N ASP A 111 0.10 15.14 9.44
CA ASP A 111 0.32 14.42 10.71
C ASP A 111 1.81 14.31 11.04
N LEU A 112 2.65 14.01 10.06
CA LEU A 112 4.10 13.92 10.24
C LEU A 112 4.73 15.29 10.52
N GLN A 113 4.22 16.36 9.90
CA GLN A 113 4.67 17.73 10.19
C GLN A 113 4.31 18.15 11.62
N ALA A 114 3.11 17.82 12.08
CA ALA A 114 2.69 18.07 13.45
C ALA A 114 3.56 17.31 14.46
N LEU A 115 3.80 16.02 14.23
CA LEU A 115 4.67 15.20 15.07
C LEU A 115 6.12 15.75 15.10
N LYS A 116 6.65 16.15 13.93
CA LYS A 116 7.96 16.79 13.85
C LYS A 116 8.04 18.04 14.72
N SER A 117 7.02 18.91 14.64
CA SER A 117 6.97 20.13 15.43
C SER A 117 6.91 19.84 16.94
N GLN A 118 6.14 18.83 17.35
CA GLN A 118 6.09 18.39 18.75
C GLN A 118 7.47 17.91 19.24
N ILE A 119 8.15 17.07 18.46
CA ILE A 119 9.50 16.59 18.80
C ILE A 119 10.50 17.75 18.86
N GLN A 120 10.44 18.69 17.91
CA GLN A 120 11.30 19.87 17.93
C GLN A 120 11.05 20.74 19.18
N GLY A 121 9.79 20.93 19.58
CA GLY A 121 9.45 21.62 20.82
C GLY A 121 10.05 20.93 22.05
N LEU A 122 9.89 19.61 22.16
CA LEU A 122 10.50 18.85 23.26
C LEU A 122 12.02 18.96 23.30
N LEU A 123 12.68 18.97 22.14
CA LEU A 123 14.14 19.09 22.05
C LEU A 123 14.65 20.50 22.37
N SER A 124 13.91 21.55 22.02
CA SER A 124 14.30 22.94 22.33
C SER A 124 14.19 23.23 23.82
N ASP A 125 13.20 22.65 24.48
CA ASP A 125 12.99 22.81 25.93
C ASP A 125 13.74 21.75 26.76
N TRP A 126 14.65 21.00 26.13
CA TRP A 126 15.37 19.90 26.74
C TRP A 126 16.40 20.43 27.74
N GLN A 127 15.95 20.73 28.96
CA GLN A 127 16.83 20.95 30.10
C GLN A 127 16.77 19.72 31.00
N ILE A 128 17.93 19.11 31.25
CA ILE A 128 18.02 17.99 32.20
C ILE A 128 17.77 18.59 33.59
N PRO A 129 16.61 18.30 34.25
CA PRO A 129 16.39 18.78 35.59
C PRO A 129 17.46 18.18 36.50
N PRO A 130 17.93 18.93 37.51
CA PRO A 130 18.79 18.35 38.56
C PRO A 130 18.06 17.14 39.13
N ALA A 131 18.79 16.04 39.32
CA ALA A 131 18.24 14.79 39.84
C ALA A 131 17.56 15.07 41.18
N ALA A 132 16.24 15.13 41.21
CA ALA A 132 15.45 15.17 42.40
C ALA A 132 15.46 13.76 43.01
N ALA A 133 15.96 13.65 44.23
CA ALA A 133 16.40 12.41 44.88
C ALA A 133 15.29 11.39 45.21
N ASP A 134 14.01 11.63 44.92
CA ASP A 134 12.92 10.81 45.45
C ASP A 134 11.75 10.44 44.46
N GLU A 135 11.91 10.63 43.17
CA GLU A 135 10.82 10.27 42.22
C GLU A 135 11.06 8.91 41.57
N LYS A 136 10.85 7.84 42.34
CA LYS A 136 10.92 6.44 41.87
C LYS A 136 9.88 6.09 40.78
N GLU A 137 8.88 6.96 40.54
CA GLU A 137 7.80 6.74 39.58
C GLU A 137 7.94 7.54 38.29
N VAL A 138 8.90 8.43 38.16
CA VAL A 138 9.11 9.25 36.97
C VAL A 138 10.16 8.63 36.09
N ILE A 139 9.75 8.12 34.94
CA ILE A 139 10.67 7.53 33.92
C ILE A 139 11.42 8.64 33.21
N CYS A 140 10.72 9.67 32.74
CA CYS A 140 11.29 10.82 32.06
C CYS A 140 10.47 12.08 32.36
N PRO A 141 11.01 13.07 33.10
CA PRO A 141 10.25 14.27 33.47
C PRO A 141 9.81 15.11 32.26
N ILE A 142 10.56 15.05 31.17
CA ILE A 142 10.26 15.83 29.95
C ILE A 142 9.07 15.24 29.19
N LEU A 143 9.04 13.92 29.04
CA LEU A 143 7.97 13.23 28.31
C LEU A 143 6.69 13.06 29.16
N GLN A 144 6.79 13.18 30.48
CA GLN A 144 5.65 13.07 31.40
C GLN A 144 5.00 14.41 31.73
N LYS A 145 5.57 15.55 31.29
CA LYS A 145 4.89 16.84 31.40
C LYS A 145 3.61 16.81 30.57
N PRO A 146 2.42 17.12 31.16
CA PRO A 146 1.20 17.25 30.39
C PRO A 146 1.39 18.37 29.35
N GLU A 147 1.04 18.09 28.11
CA GLU A 147 1.06 19.10 27.04
C GLU A 147 0.18 20.29 27.48
N ALA A 148 0.74 21.50 27.43
CA ALA A 148 -0.05 22.71 27.61
C ALA A 148 -1.14 22.73 26.53
N ARG A 149 -2.40 22.67 26.97
CA ARG A 149 -3.61 22.58 26.13
C ARG A 149 -3.64 23.70 25.10
N GLY A 150 -3.22 23.42 23.88
CA GLY A 150 -3.22 24.36 22.77
C GLY A 150 -3.04 23.66 21.45
N GLY A 151 -4.03 22.87 21.03
CA GLY A 151 -4.03 22.27 19.71
C GLY A 151 -5.03 21.10 19.66
N LYS A 152 -6.10 21.24 18.87
CA LYS A 152 -7.04 20.15 18.57
C LYS A 152 -6.33 19.13 17.68
N GLY A 153 -5.53 18.26 18.29
CA GLY A 153 -4.95 17.09 17.66
C GLY A 153 -5.68 15.85 18.18
N ASN A 154 -6.17 15.04 17.26
CA ASN A 154 -6.87 13.79 17.52
C ASN A 154 -5.86 12.75 18.03
N SER A 155 -5.52 12.82 19.34
CA SER A 155 -4.60 11.88 19.98
C SER A 155 -5.32 10.55 20.19
N ARG A 156 -4.95 9.51 19.43
CA ARG A 156 -5.35 8.11 19.68
C ARG A 156 -4.56 7.45 20.80
N TYR A 157 -3.77 8.20 21.54
CA TYR A 157 -3.04 7.72 22.70
C TYR A 157 -3.54 8.46 23.93
N SER A 158 -4.53 7.86 24.60
CA SER A 158 -4.95 8.29 25.92
C SER A 158 -3.78 8.19 26.90
N THR A 159 -3.57 9.26 27.65
CA THR A 159 -2.55 9.39 28.66
C THR A 159 -2.67 8.30 29.73
N VAL A 160 -1.53 7.82 30.22
CA VAL A 160 -1.35 6.80 31.27
C VAL A 160 -2.11 7.11 32.57
N THR A 161 -2.70 8.30 32.69
CA THR A 161 -3.43 8.76 33.89
C THR A 161 -4.79 8.06 34.11
N ASP A 162 -5.33 7.35 33.12
CA ASP A 162 -6.63 6.64 33.28
C ASP A 162 -6.52 5.24 33.88
N LEU A 163 -5.31 4.69 34.01
CA LEU A 163 -5.11 3.37 34.62
C LEU A 163 -5.20 3.36 36.16
N ALA A 164 -5.10 4.51 36.81
CA ALA A 164 -5.20 4.62 38.24
C ALA A 164 -6.66 4.51 38.78
N LYS A 165 -7.68 4.64 37.90
CA LYS A 165 -9.10 4.56 38.31
C LYS A 165 -9.72 3.16 38.19
N LEU A 166 -8.97 2.15 37.72
CA LEU A 166 -9.48 0.77 37.60
C LEU A 166 -9.08 -0.15 38.76
N ARG A 167 -8.51 0.38 39.84
CA ARG A 167 -8.30 -0.35 41.09
C ARG A 167 -9.16 0.28 42.21
N GLY A 168 -10.42 -0.04 42.19
CA GLY A 168 -11.37 0.14 43.27
C GLY A 168 -12.35 -1.01 43.25
#